data_0443aa7fd65ca2965b0e7a011272a6c4
#
_entry.id   0443aa7fd65ca2965b0e7a011272a6c4
#
_cell.length_a   1.000
_cell.length_b   1.000
_cell.length_c   1.000
_cell.angle_alpha   90.00
_cell.angle_beta   90.00
_cell.angle_gamma   90.00
#
_symmetry.space_group_name_H-M   'P 1'
#
loop_
_entity.id
_entity.type
_entity.pdbx_description
1 polymer ?
#
loop_
_entity_poly.entity_id
_entity_poly.type
_entity_poly.pdbx_seq_one_letter_code
_entity_poly.pdbx_strand_id
1 'polypeptide(L)'
;MQARLNRLTDAPVGVVGAGRLGGALAAALRAEGIPVEGPMGRGEVPAGCQAILLCVPDSETEAAAQTVAGAAPFVGHVSGATPLAALEPATRRGAEGFGLHPLQTFAPAPASVELAGAGCAVAGSSPAALALARELALVLGMEPFEIDDDGRAAYHAAASMASNFLLALEAAAERVAGAAGLDEEEARALLAPLVRTTVENWIALGPERALTGPVARGDEQTVRAQRAAVEAAAPDLLPVFDSLLSETRSLAGRRVPA
;
A
#
# COMPACT_ATOMS: atom_id res chain seq x y z
N MET A 1 18.68 18.63 6.19
CA MET A 1 18.66 17.78 4.98
C MET A 1 20.06 17.30 4.61
N GLN A 2 21.03 18.20 4.35
CA GLN A 2 22.41 17.83 3.90
C GLN A 2 23.15 16.86 4.84
N ALA A 3 23.11 17.06 6.17
CA ALA A 3 23.79 16.19 7.13
C ALA A 3 23.17 14.78 7.25
N ARG A 4 21.90 14.60 6.86
CA ARG A 4 21.19 13.31 6.83
C ARG A 4 21.56 12.51 5.59
N LEU A 5 21.57 13.16 4.41
CA LEU A 5 22.05 12.55 3.16
C LEU A 5 23.48 11.98 3.29
N ASN A 6 24.38 12.68 4.00
CA ASN A 6 25.76 12.23 4.14
C ASN A 6 25.92 10.85 4.78
N ARG A 7 25.03 10.42 5.69
CA ARG A 7 25.09 9.07 6.28
C ARG A 7 24.67 7.97 5.32
N LEU A 8 23.64 8.23 4.49
CA LEU A 8 23.13 7.24 3.54
C LEU A 8 24.01 7.10 2.30
N THR A 9 24.94 8.04 2.07
CA THR A 9 25.86 8.01 0.93
C THR A 9 27.22 7.37 1.25
N ASP A 10 27.53 7.12 2.53
CA ASP A 10 28.83 6.57 2.95
C ASP A 10 29.02 5.10 2.54
N ALA A 11 27.93 4.34 2.45
CA ALA A 11 27.93 2.96 1.98
C ALA A 11 26.59 2.63 1.30
N PRO A 12 26.55 1.64 0.39
CA PRO A 12 25.35 1.33 -0.36
C PRO A 12 24.23 0.76 0.52
N VAL A 13 22.98 0.93 0.04
CA VAL A 13 21.80 0.19 0.50
C VAL A 13 21.61 -1.02 -0.40
N GLY A 14 21.63 -2.22 0.18
CA GLY A 14 21.34 -3.45 -0.54
C GLY A 14 19.83 -3.63 -0.73
N VAL A 15 19.40 -4.01 -1.92
CA VAL A 15 17.99 -4.38 -2.18
C VAL A 15 17.95 -5.83 -2.61
N VAL A 16 17.21 -6.65 -1.87
CA VAL A 16 16.99 -8.08 -2.17
C VAL A 16 15.54 -8.27 -2.58
N GLY A 17 15.33 -8.82 -3.78
CA GLY A 17 14.02 -8.95 -4.42
C GLY A 17 13.88 -8.03 -5.63
N ALA A 18 13.97 -8.63 -6.85
CA ALA A 18 13.89 -7.93 -8.13
C ALA A 18 12.44 -7.72 -8.63
N GLY A 19 11.47 -7.77 -7.73
CA GLY A 19 10.07 -7.51 -8.02
C GLY A 19 9.76 -6.03 -8.26
N ARG A 20 8.48 -5.71 -8.49
CA ARG A 20 8.00 -4.35 -8.76
C ARG A 20 8.43 -3.35 -7.67
N LEU A 21 8.19 -3.70 -6.40
CA LEU A 21 8.54 -2.86 -5.26
C LEU A 21 10.06 -2.68 -5.12
N GLY A 22 10.84 -3.77 -5.16
CA GLY A 22 12.30 -3.69 -5.04
C GLY A 22 12.94 -2.90 -6.18
N GLY A 23 12.47 -3.11 -7.43
CA GLY A 23 12.90 -2.32 -8.58
C GLY A 23 12.60 -0.83 -8.42
N ALA A 24 11.38 -0.48 -7.99
CA ALA A 24 10.97 0.91 -7.78
C ALA A 24 11.77 1.58 -6.66
N LEU A 25 11.95 0.91 -5.51
CA LEU A 25 12.75 1.45 -4.41
C LEU A 25 14.23 1.63 -4.79
N ALA A 26 14.81 0.65 -5.47
CA ALA A 26 16.19 0.77 -5.94
C ALA A 26 16.38 1.93 -6.92
N ALA A 27 15.43 2.13 -7.83
CA ALA A 27 15.45 3.26 -8.77
C ALA A 27 15.29 4.60 -8.05
N ALA A 28 14.34 4.69 -7.11
CA ALA A 28 14.10 5.90 -6.34
C ALA A 28 15.30 6.28 -5.46
N LEU A 29 15.92 5.32 -4.75
CA LEU A 29 17.12 5.56 -3.96
C LEU A 29 18.27 6.08 -4.82
N ARG A 30 18.49 5.49 -6.01
CA ARG A 30 19.52 5.96 -6.94
C ARG A 30 19.24 7.38 -7.45
N ALA A 31 17.98 7.71 -7.71
CA ALA A 31 17.59 9.06 -8.14
C ALA A 31 17.93 10.13 -7.08
N GLU A 32 17.85 9.75 -5.79
CA GLU A 32 18.24 10.62 -4.67
C GLU A 32 19.75 10.58 -4.36
N GLY A 33 20.57 9.93 -5.21
CA GLY A 33 22.02 9.87 -5.08
C GLY A 33 22.53 8.86 -4.04
N ILE A 34 21.67 7.95 -3.56
CA ILE A 34 22.06 6.88 -2.64
C ILE A 34 22.64 5.71 -3.44
N PRO A 35 23.87 5.24 -3.12
CA PRO A 35 24.40 4.03 -3.75
C PRO A 35 23.55 2.81 -3.42
N VAL A 36 23.23 2.01 -4.44
CA VAL A 36 22.36 0.82 -4.28
C VAL A 36 23.01 -0.40 -4.91
N GLU A 37 23.17 -1.44 -4.11
CA GLU A 37 23.51 -2.79 -4.54
C GLU A 37 22.24 -3.60 -4.82
N GLY A 38 22.11 -4.11 -6.02
CA GLY A 38 20.91 -4.84 -6.44
C GLY A 38 19.96 -4.03 -7.37
N PRO A 39 18.69 -4.40 -7.54
CA PRO A 39 17.99 -5.46 -6.80
C PRO A 39 18.58 -6.85 -7.08
N MET A 40 18.84 -7.59 -6.00
CA MET A 40 19.37 -8.95 -6.04
C MET A 40 18.27 -9.99 -6.22
N GLY A 41 18.61 -11.11 -6.86
CA GLY A 41 17.77 -12.29 -6.97
C GLY A 41 17.74 -13.15 -5.71
N ARG A 42 16.99 -14.26 -5.78
CA ARG A 42 16.89 -15.22 -4.68
C ARG A 42 18.28 -15.85 -4.38
N GLY A 43 18.67 -15.83 -3.10
CA GLY A 43 19.91 -16.42 -2.63
C GLY A 43 21.17 -15.56 -2.84
N GLU A 44 21.05 -14.42 -3.51
CA GLU A 44 22.15 -13.47 -3.64
C GLU A 44 22.24 -12.55 -2.40
N VAL A 45 23.44 -12.16 -2.03
CA VAL A 45 23.71 -11.33 -0.87
C VAL A 45 24.47 -10.07 -1.30
N PRO A 46 23.91 -8.87 -1.10
CA PRO A 46 24.64 -7.64 -1.39
C PRO A 46 25.80 -7.46 -0.43
N ALA A 47 26.92 -6.93 -0.92
CA ALA A 47 28.17 -6.80 -0.16
C ALA A 47 28.48 -5.34 0.19
N GLY A 48 29.08 -5.12 1.36
CA GLY A 48 29.55 -3.79 1.78
C GLY A 48 28.43 -2.78 2.07
N CYS A 49 27.22 -3.26 2.30
CA CYS A 49 26.06 -2.42 2.54
C CYS A 49 25.97 -1.97 4.00
N GLN A 50 25.51 -0.72 4.21
CA GLN A 50 25.13 -0.23 5.55
C GLN A 50 23.75 -0.77 5.98
N ALA A 51 22.86 -1.03 5.03
CA ALA A 51 21.53 -1.58 5.27
C ALA A 51 21.12 -2.49 4.11
N ILE A 52 20.30 -3.50 4.40
CA ILE A 52 19.69 -4.37 3.37
C ILE A 52 18.19 -4.29 3.52
N LEU A 53 17.48 -3.98 2.41
CA LEU A 53 16.03 -3.99 2.29
C LEU A 53 15.57 -5.31 1.63
N LEU A 54 14.77 -6.08 2.34
CA LEU A 54 14.16 -7.31 1.86
C LEU A 54 12.82 -6.98 1.18
N CYS A 55 12.83 -6.93 -0.14
CA CYS A 55 11.68 -6.64 -1.01
C CYS A 55 11.12 -7.94 -1.60
N VAL A 56 10.86 -8.91 -0.75
CA VAL A 56 10.39 -10.25 -1.07
C VAL A 56 8.94 -10.45 -0.62
N PRO A 57 8.22 -11.48 -1.09
CA PRO A 57 6.91 -11.84 -0.53
C PRO A 57 6.98 -12.06 0.98
N ASP A 58 5.92 -11.74 1.70
CA ASP A 58 5.86 -11.81 3.17
C ASP A 58 6.28 -13.17 3.72
N SER A 59 5.84 -14.26 3.08
CA SER A 59 6.20 -15.64 3.42
C SER A 59 7.68 -15.99 3.21
N GLU A 60 8.43 -15.16 2.51
CA GLU A 60 9.84 -15.37 2.19
C GLU A 60 10.77 -14.50 3.07
N THR A 61 10.21 -13.59 3.88
CA THR A 61 10.98 -12.60 4.64
C THR A 61 11.97 -13.25 5.60
N GLU A 62 11.54 -14.27 6.35
CA GLU A 62 12.40 -14.97 7.31
C GLU A 62 13.56 -15.72 6.61
N ALA A 63 13.28 -16.41 5.50
CA ALA A 63 14.28 -17.11 4.70
C ALA A 63 15.28 -16.12 4.06
N ALA A 64 14.81 -14.97 3.60
CA ALA A 64 15.67 -13.92 3.07
C ALA A 64 16.54 -13.30 4.17
N ALA A 65 15.98 -13.05 5.37
CA ALA A 65 16.73 -12.59 6.53
C ALA A 65 17.85 -13.57 6.95
N GLN A 66 17.57 -14.88 6.89
CA GLN A 66 18.57 -15.92 7.11
C GLN A 66 19.70 -15.87 6.06
N THR A 67 19.35 -15.63 4.79
CA THR A 67 20.32 -15.56 3.69
C THR A 67 21.30 -14.41 3.85
N VAL A 68 20.81 -13.23 4.28
CA VAL A 68 21.63 -12.02 4.45
C VAL A 68 22.20 -11.85 5.87
N ALA A 69 22.04 -12.84 6.73
CA ALA A 69 22.47 -12.76 8.13
C ALA A 69 23.98 -12.51 8.27
N GLY A 70 24.33 -11.40 8.91
CA GLY A 70 25.72 -10.96 9.09
C GLY A 70 26.30 -10.14 7.91
N ALA A 71 25.51 -9.85 6.86
CA ALA A 71 25.99 -9.11 5.68
C ALA A 71 25.92 -7.59 5.86
N ALA A 72 25.09 -7.07 6.77
CA ALA A 72 24.96 -5.64 7.04
C ALA A 72 24.60 -5.37 8.51
N PRO A 73 24.93 -4.19 9.05
CA PRO A 73 24.53 -3.79 10.40
C PRO A 73 23.01 -3.56 10.54
N PHE A 74 22.31 -3.23 9.45
CA PHE A 74 20.85 -3.05 9.45
C PHE A 74 20.22 -3.95 8.40
N VAL A 75 19.15 -4.65 8.78
CA VAL A 75 18.32 -5.46 7.86
C VAL A 75 16.85 -5.09 8.05
N GLY A 76 16.18 -4.74 6.98
CA GLY A 76 14.77 -4.34 7.01
C GLY A 76 13.92 -5.11 6.02
N HIS A 77 12.62 -5.13 6.25
CA HIS A 77 11.62 -5.62 5.28
C HIS A 77 10.65 -4.51 4.89
N VAL A 78 10.00 -4.69 3.73
CA VAL A 78 9.03 -3.73 3.18
C VAL A 78 7.58 -4.20 3.31
N SER A 79 7.32 -5.22 4.10
CA SER A 79 5.97 -5.75 4.34
C SER A 79 5.18 -4.85 5.30
N GLY A 80 3.91 -4.62 4.98
CA GLY A 80 2.96 -3.94 5.88
C GLY A 80 2.37 -4.85 6.95
N ALA A 81 2.34 -6.17 6.72
CA ALA A 81 1.71 -7.15 7.59
C ALA A 81 2.71 -7.92 8.47
N THR A 82 3.93 -8.13 7.97
CA THR A 82 4.95 -8.96 8.64
C THR A 82 5.54 -8.24 9.86
N PRO A 83 5.60 -8.88 11.05
CA PRO A 83 6.23 -8.29 12.23
C PRO A 83 7.76 -8.27 12.11
N LEU A 84 8.43 -7.41 12.89
CA LEU A 84 9.88 -7.32 12.93
C LEU A 84 10.54 -8.65 13.38
N ALA A 85 9.83 -9.49 14.11
CA ALA A 85 10.30 -10.82 14.51
C ALA A 85 10.71 -11.70 13.31
N ALA A 86 10.16 -11.49 12.13
CA ALA A 86 10.59 -12.20 10.91
C ALA A 86 12.06 -11.91 10.51
N LEU A 87 12.67 -10.86 11.08
CA LEU A 87 14.08 -10.53 10.88
C LEU A 87 15.00 -11.20 11.91
N GLU A 88 14.44 -12.04 12.83
CA GLU A 88 15.22 -12.69 13.89
C GLU A 88 16.48 -13.41 13.39
N PRO A 89 16.47 -14.13 12.24
CA PRO A 89 17.70 -14.77 11.74
C PRO A 89 18.85 -13.79 11.51
N ALA A 90 18.58 -12.58 11.04
CA ALA A 90 19.58 -11.54 10.85
C ALA A 90 19.95 -10.85 12.17
N THR A 91 18.97 -10.57 13.05
CA THR A 91 19.22 -9.89 14.33
C THR A 91 20.00 -10.75 15.31
N ARG A 92 19.83 -12.06 15.29
CA ARG A 92 20.70 -13.02 16.04
C ARG A 92 22.17 -12.99 15.60
N ARG A 93 22.46 -12.46 14.42
CA ARG A 93 23.83 -12.28 13.89
C ARG A 93 24.34 -10.86 14.06
N GLY A 94 23.65 -10.05 14.87
CA GLY A 94 24.06 -8.72 15.27
C GLY A 94 23.50 -7.57 14.40
N ALA A 95 22.65 -7.84 13.43
CA ALA A 95 21.97 -6.79 12.70
C ALA A 95 20.87 -6.14 13.56
N GLU A 96 20.60 -4.86 13.33
CA GLU A 96 19.43 -4.18 13.86
C GLU A 96 18.28 -4.24 12.82
N GLY A 97 17.10 -4.73 13.25
CA GLY A 97 15.96 -4.94 12.38
C GLY A 97 15.12 -3.68 12.19
N PHE A 98 14.63 -3.41 10.98
CA PHE A 98 13.69 -2.32 10.73
C PHE A 98 12.60 -2.70 9.72
N GLY A 99 11.46 -1.99 9.78
CA GLY A 99 10.37 -2.04 8.80
C GLY A 99 10.27 -0.73 8.04
N LEU A 100 10.04 -0.81 6.74
CA LEU A 100 9.84 0.33 5.85
C LEU A 100 8.75 -0.04 4.84
N HIS A 101 7.49 0.25 5.11
CA HIS A 101 6.39 -0.09 4.21
C HIS A 101 5.79 1.16 3.57
N PRO A 102 6.12 1.45 2.30
CA PRO A 102 5.45 2.51 1.54
C PRO A 102 3.96 2.18 1.37
N LEU A 103 3.08 3.07 1.81
CA LEU A 103 1.64 2.96 1.62
C LEU A 103 1.29 3.42 0.20
N GLN A 104 1.68 2.62 -0.78
CA GLN A 104 1.57 2.94 -2.20
C GLN A 104 1.33 1.68 -3.02
N THR A 105 0.74 1.84 -4.19
CA THR A 105 0.54 0.76 -5.17
C THR A 105 1.71 0.70 -6.16
N PHE A 106 2.15 -0.52 -6.47
CA PHE A 106 3.27 -0.78 -7.38
C PHE A 106 2.77 -1.57 -8.60
N ALA A 107 2.05 -0.86 -9.48
CA ALA A 107 1.53 -1.45 -10.71
C ALA A 107 2.65 -1.78 -11.72
N PRO A 108 2.41 -2.70 -12.68
CA PRO A 108 3.35 -2.93 -13.79
C PRO A 108 3.51 -1.68 -14.67
N ALA A 109 4.66 -1.58 -15.36
CA ALA A 109 4.83 -0.55 -16.39
C ALA A 109 3.67 -0.59 -17.43
N PRO A 110 3.23 0.55 -17.98
CA PRO A 110 3.91 1.85 -17.96
C PRO A 110 3.58 2.76 -16.76
N ALA A 111 2.88 2.27 -15.74
CA ALA A 111 2.55 3.09 -14.59
C ALA A 111 3.83 3.52 -13.83
N SER A 112 3.97 4.81 -13.59
CA SER A 112 5.01 5.35 -12.71
C SER A 112 4.58 5.21 -11.25
N VAL A 113 5.55 4.97 -10.37
CA VAL A 113 5.31 4.95 -8.92
C VAL A 113 5.77 6.30 -8.36
N GLU A 114 4.83 7.08 -7.85
CA GLU A 114 5.12 8.31 -7.11
C GLU A 114 5.21 7.98 -5.63
N LEU A 115 6.38 8.13 -5.03
CA LEU A 115 6.60 7.92 -3.60
C LEU A 115 6.43 9.20 -2.79
N ALA A 116 6.65 10.37 -3.41
CA ALA A 116 6.54 11.66 -2.74
C ALA A 116 5.12 11.88 -2.20
N GLY A 117 5.04 12.24 -0.91
CA GLY A 117 3.79 12.43 -0.19
C GLY A 117 3.06 11.15 0.22
N ALA A 118 3.56 9.97 -0.18
CA ALA A 118 2.99 8.71 0.30
C ALA A 118 3.30 8.47 1.77
N GLY A 119 2.36 7.97 2.56
CA GLY A 119 2.63 7.52 3.91
C GLY A 119 3.63 6.35 3.89
N CYS A 120 4.48 6.26 4.90
CA CYS A 120 5.39 5.14 5.07
C CYS A 120 5.35 4.62 6.51
N ALA A 121 4.83 3.42 6.70
CA ALA A 121 4.87 2.79 8.02
C ALA A 121 6.29 2.35 8.33
N VAL A 122 6.83 2.83 9.46
CA VAL A 122 8.19 2.53 9.91
C VAL A 122 8.18 1.88 11.29
N ALA A 123 9.17 1.00 11.50
CA ALA A 123 9.42 0.38 12.79
C ALA A 123 10.92 0.09 12.93
N GLY A 124 11.40 -0.11 14.15
CA GLY A 124 12.80 -0.46 14.41
C GLY A 124 12.95 -1.27 15.68
N SER A 125 13.87 -2.25 15.67
CA SER A 125 14.23 -3.04 16.85
C SER A 125 15.06 -2.22 17.85
N SER A 126 15.55 -1.05 17.43
CA SER A 126 16.31 -0.09 18.23
C SER A 126 16.02 1.35 17.78
N PRO A 127 16.37 2.35 18.58
CA PRO A 127 16.30 3.75 18.15
C PRO A 127 17.11 4.05 16.88
N ALA A 128 18.23 3.38 16.66
CA ALA A 128 19.07 3.58 15.48
C ALA A 128 18.39 2.99 14.23
N ALA A 129 17.82 1.78 14.32
CA ALA A 129 17.08 1.14 13.24
C ALA A 129 15.84 1.93 12.85
N LEU A 130 15.09 2.44 13.83
CA LEU A 130 13.93 3.31 13.58
C LEU A 130 14.35 4.63 12.92
N ALA A 131 15.45 5.24 13.39
CA ALA A 131 15.96 6.47 12.78
C ALA A 131 16.37 6.25 11.32
N LEU A 132 17.01 5.12 11.00
CA LEU A 132 17.37 4.76 9.64
C LEU A 132 16.10 4.58 8.76
N ALA A 133 15.10 3.85 9.25
CA ALA A 133 13.84 3.66 8.51
C ALA A 133 13.16 5.00 8.20
N ARG A 134 13.10 5.92 9.18
CA ARG A 134 12.57 7.27 8.99
C ARG A 134 13.38 8.07 7.99
N GLU A 135 14.71 7.97 8.05
CA GLU A 135 15.60 8.68 7.14
C GLU A 135 15.44 8.22 5.69
N LEU A 136 15.36 6.89 5.46
CA LEU A 136 15.09 6.32 4.15
C LEU A 136 13.71 6.76 3.60
N ALA A 137 12.68 6.77 4.43
CA ALA A 137 11.36 7.24 4.03
C ALA A 137 11.39 8.72 3.62
N LEU A 138 12.02 9.59 4.43
CA LEU A 138 12.09 11.03 4.17
C LEU A 138 12.93 11.37 2.92
N VAL A 139 14.01 10.66 2.67
CA VAL A 139 14.82 10.85 1.46
C VAL A 139 14.02 10.51 0.21
N LEU A 140 13.17 9.50 0.28
CA LEU A 140 12.26 9.12 -0.81
C LEU A 140 11.02 10.01 -0.91
N GLY A 141 10.96 11.11 -0.13
CA GLY A 141 9.83 12.06 -0.14
C GLY A 141 8.57 11.55 0.54
N MET A 142 8.64 10.40 1.23
CA MET A 142 7.51 9.82 1.95
C MET A 142 7.31 10.46 3.33
N GLU A 143 6.11 10.27 3.90
CA GLU A 143 5.77 10.71 5.25
C GLU A 143 5.82 9.54 6.24
N PRO A 144 6.89 9.41 7.05
CA PRO A 144 7.04 8.29 7.96
C PRO A 144 6.14 8.43 9.20
N PHE A 145 5.45 7.35 9.52
CA PHE A 145 4.71 7.20 10.77
C PHE A 145 5.00 5.83 11.39
N GLU A 146 4.98 5.77 12.71
CA GLU A 146 5.25 4.52 13.43
C GLU A 146 4.00 3.65 13.52
N ILE A 147 4.22 2.34 13.47
CA ILE A 147 3.19 1.34 13.71
C ILE A 147 3.78 0.18 14.51
N ASP A 148 3.10 -0.18 15.58
CA ASP A 148 3.47 -1.33 16.40
C ASP A 148 3.04 -2.64 15.74
N ASP A 149 3.71 -3.73 16.08
CA ASP A 149 3.41 -5.05 15.51
C ASP A 149 1.96 -5.49 15.77
N ASP A 150 1.37 -5.13 16.91
CA ASP A 150 -0.05 -5.42 17.22
C ASP A 150 -1.02 -4.69 16.28
N GLY A 151 -0.66 -3.52 15.78
CA GLY A 151 -1.46 -2.72 14.85
C GLY A 151 -1.33 -3.12 13.37
N ARG A 152 -0.30 -3.91 12.99
CA ARG A 152 0.04 -4.20 11.59
C ARG A 152 -1.09 -4.85 10.80
N ALA A 153 -1.78 -5.83 11.39
CA ALA A 153 -2.87 -6.52 10.70
C ALA A 153 -4.02 -5.57 10.35
N ALA A 154 -4.43 -4.71 11.29
CA ALA A 154 -5.48 -3.72 11.05
C ALA A 154 -5.04 -2.66 10.03
N TYR A 155 -3.80 -2.18 10.15
CA TYR A 155 -3.21 -1.26 9.19
C TYR A 155 -3.20 -1.82 7.76
N HIS A 156 -2.70 -3.05 7.60
CA HIS A 156 -2.63 -3.68 6.28
C HIS A 156 -4.01 -4.02 5.71
N ALA A 157 -4.97 -4.38 6.56
CA ALA A 157 -6.37 -4.53 6.16
C ALA A 157 -6.95 -3.20 5.64
N ALA A 158 -6.70 -2.08 6.33
CA ALA A 158 -7.12 -0.76 5.88
C ALA A 158 -6.48 -0.39 4.52
N ALA A 159 -5.20 -0.67 4.32
CA ALA A 159 -4.52 -0.47 3.05
C ALA A 159 -5.14 -1.31 1.92
N SER A 160 -5.48 -2.58 2.21
CA SER A 160 -6.16 -3.46 1.26
C SER A 160 -7.54 -2.94 0.89
N MET A 161 -8.31 -2.44 1.86
CA MET A 161 -9.62 -1.83 1.60
C MET A 161 -9.51 -0.59 0.73
N ALA A 162 -8.52 0.27 0.99
CA ALA A 162 -8.33 1.52 0.25
C ALA A 162 -7.79 1.32 -1.17
N SER A 163 -7.16 0.19 -1.48
CA SER A 163 -6.51 -0.07 -2.76
C SER A 163 -7.08 -1.30 -3.47
N ASN A 164 -6.76 -2.50 -2.98
CA ASN A 164 -7.11 -3.75 -3.67
C ASN A 164 -8.63 -3.97 -3.77
N PHE A 165 -9.38 -3.65 -2.69
CA PHE A 165 -10.84 -3.81 -2.70
C PHE A 165 -11.52 -2.72 -3.52
N LEU A 166 -10.93 -1.52 -3.61
CA LEU A 166 -11.41 -0.52 -4.56
C LEU A 166 -11.34 -1.06 -6.00
N LEU A 167 -10.22 -1.65 -6.42
CA LEU A 167 -10.10 -2.25 -7.76
C LEU A 167 -11.12 -3.38 -7.98
N ALA A 168 -11.37 -4.21 -6.96
CA ALA A 168 -12.38 -5.26 -7.05
C ALA A 168 -13.79 -4.69 -7.19
N LEU A 169 -14.08 -3.58 -6.49
CA LEU A 169 -15.35 -2.86 -6.60
C LEU A 169 -15.55 -2.26 -7.99
N GLU A 170 -14.52 -1.63 -8.54
CA GLU A 170 -14.59 -1.05 -9.88
C GLU A 170 -14.75 -2.13 -10.97
N ALA A 171 -14.09 -3.27 -10.84
CA ALA A 171 -14.31 -4.42 -11.72
C ALA A 171 -15.76 -4.96 -11.63
N ALA A 172 -16.33 -4.96 -10.44
CA ALA A 172 -17.75 -5.32 -10.27
C ALA A 172 -18.69 -4.29 -10.91
N ALA A 173 -18.38 -3.00 -10.80
CA ALA A 173 -19.15 -1.93 -11.45
C ALA A 173 -19.09 -2.02 -12.98
N GLU A 174 -17.93 -2.31 -13.58
CA GLU A 174 -17.77 -2.55 -15.02
C GLU A 174 -18.69 -3.72 -15.48
N ARG A 175 -18.70 -4.85 -14.74
CA ARG A 175 -19.60 -5.98 -15.04
C ARG A 175 -21.08 -5.62 -14.99
N VAL A 176 -21.51 -4.85 -14.00
CA VAL A 176 -22.91 -4.41 -13.88
C VAL A 176 -23.26 -3.45 -15.01
N ALA A 177 -22.36 -2.57 -15.41
CA ALA A 177 -22.54 -1.65 -16.54
C ALA A 177 -22.76 -2.38 -17.87
N GLY A 178 -22.27 -3.61 -18.00
CA GLY A 178 -22.54 -4.49 -19.15
C GLY A 178 -24.04 -4.74 -19.39
N ALA A 179 -24.87 -4.73 -18.34
CA ALA A 179 -26.33 -4.82 -18.46
C ALA A 179 -26.98 -3.59 -19.12
N ALA A 180 -26.28 -2.45 -19.14
CA ALA A 180 -26.66 -1.24 -19.87
C ALA A 180 -26.12 -1.20 -21.32
N GLY A 181 -25.44 -2.27 -21.76
CA GLY A 181 -24.90 -2.40 -23.11
C GLY A 181 -23.49 -1.82 -23.29
N LEU A 182 -22.78 -1.50 -22.22
CA LEU A 182 -21.41 -1.00 -22.25
C LEU A 182 -20.43 -2.18 -22.20
N ASP A 183 -19.42 -2.19 -23.04
CA ASP A 183 -18.30 -3.11 -22.86
C ASP A 183 -17.36 -2.66 -21.70
N GLU A 184 -16.43 -3.51 -21.31
CA GLU A 184 -15.55 -3.25 -20.13
C GLU A 184 -14.68 -1.99 -20.31
N GLU A 185 -14.17 -1.72 -21.53
CA GLU A 185 -13.34 -0.56 -21.81
C GLU A 185 -14.15 0.73 -21.80
N GLU A 186 -15.35 0.70 -22.41
CA GLU A 186 -16.30 1.82 -22.40
C GLU A 186 -16.79 2.12 -20.99
N ALA A 187 -17.16 1.08 -20.21
CA ALA A 187 -17.59 1.23 -18.83
C ALA A 187 -16.49 1.88 -17.97
N ARG A 188 -15.26 1.41 -18.10
CA ARG A 188 -14.09 1.98 -17.39
C ARG A 188 -13.86 3.43 -17.76
N ALA A 189 -13.89 3.77 -19.05
CA ALA A 189 -13.69 5.14 -19.52
C ALA A 189 -14.75 6.10 -18.99
N LEU A 190 -16.02 5.65 -18.93
CA LEU A 190 -17.15 6.45 -18.44
C LEU A 190 -17.18 6.56 -16.91
N LEU A 191 -16.81 5.49 -16.18
CA LEU A 191 -16.79 5.48 -14.72
C LEU A 191 -15.58 6.18 -14.12
N ALA A 192 -14.43 6.19 -14.79
CA ALA A 192 -13.19 6.75 -14.25
C ALA A 192 -13.30 8.22 -13.76
N PRO A 193 -13.97 9.16 -14.46
CA PRO A 193 -14.19 10.51 -13.94
C PRO A 193 -15.03 10.53 -12.65
N LEU A 194 -16.05 9.66 -12.56
CA LEU A 194 -16.90 9.56 -11.36
C LEU A 194 -16.08 9.07 -10.17
N VAL A 195 -15.30 7.99 -10.34
CA VAL A 195 -14.43 7.43 -9.29
C VAL A 195 -13.44 8.48 -8.80
N ARG A 196 -12.75 9.16 -9.72
CA ARG A 196 -11.79 10.23 -9.39
C ARG A 196 -12.44 11.32 -8.55
N THR A 197 -13.57 11.87 -8.99
CA THR A 197 -14.29 12.93 -8.26
C THR A 197 -14.79 12.42 -6.89
N THR A 198 -15.20 11.16 -6.79
CA THR A 198 -15.61 10.57 -5.51
C THR A 198 -14.45 10.53 -4.52
N VAL A 199 -13.26 10.11 -4.98
CA VAL A 199 -12.05 10.09 -4.14
C VAL A 199 -11.64 11.51 -3.74
N GLU A 200 -11.64 12.47 -4.67
CA GLU A 200 -11.34 13.88 -4.38
C GLU A 200 -12.30 14.48 -3.35
N ASN A 201 -13.59 14.20 -3.48
CA ASN A 201 -14.59 14.64 -2.51
C ASN A 201 -14.40 14.00 -1.14
N TRP A 202 -14.07 12.72 -1.08
CA TRP A 202 -13.74 12.04 0.18
C TRP A 202 -12.52 12.69 0.86
N ILE A 203 -11.47 13.00 0.12
CA ILE A 203 -10.27 13.68 0.65
C ILE A 203 -10.64 15.06 1.21
N ALA A 204 -11.42 15.84 0.47
CA ALA A 204 -11.73 17.22 0.82
C ALA A 204 -12.78 17.36 1.94
N LEU A 205 -13.75 16.47 2.00
CA LEU A 205 -14.95 16.63 2.81
C LEU A 205 -15.08 15.57 3.92
N GLY A 206 -14.37 14.43 3.81
CA GLY A 206 -14.63 13.24 4.62
C GLY A 206 -15.88 12.48 4.17
N PRO A 207 -16.05 11.22 4.64
CA PRO A 207 -17.02 10.29 4.06
C PRO A 207 -18.47 10.73 4.24
N GLU A 208 -18.85 11.25 5.41
CA GLU A 208 -20.25 11.63 5.70
C GLU A 208 -20.74 12.77 4.82
N ARG A 209 -19.90 13.78 4.55
CA ARG A 209 -20.27 14.95 3.74
C ARG A 209 -20.12 14.70 2.25
N ALA A 210 -19.18 13.84 1.86
CA ALA A 210 -18.97 13.45 0.46
C ALA A 210 -20.07 12.53 -0.07
N LEU A 211 -20.77 11.79 0.81
CA LEU A 211 -21.79 10.85 0.39
C LEU A 211 -22.97 11.56 -0.31
N THR A 212 -23.32 11.09 -1.48
CA THR A 212 -24.47 11.55 -2.30
C THR A 212 -25.30 10.36 -2.77
N GLY A 213 -26.22 10.57 -3.68
CA GLY A 213 -26.98 9.49 -4.32
C GLY A 213 -28.27 9.10 -3.59
N PRO A 214 -28.94 8.01 -4.03
CA PRO A 214 -30.28 7.64 -3.58
C PRO A 214 -30.32 7.25 -2.10
N VAL A 215 -29.32 6.53 -1.60
CA VAL A 215 -29.25 6.14 -0.18
C VAL A 215 -29.19 7.38 0.72
N ALA A 216 -28.35 8.36 0.38
CA ALA A 216 -28.21 9.59 1.13
C ALA A 216 -29.49 10.45 1.17
N ARG A 217 -30.40 10.26 0.18
CA ARG A 217 -31.68 10.96 0.07
C ARG A 217 -32.86 10.13 0.58
N GLY A 218 -32.65 8.87 1.00
CA GLY A 218 -33.70 7.96 1.41
C GLY A 218 -34.59 7.47 0.25
N ASP A 219 -34.09 7.47 -0.99
CA ASP A 219 -34.82 7.02 -2.17
C ASP A 219 -34.79 5.49 -2.28
N GLU A 220 -35.62 4.84 -1.47
CA GLU A 220 -35.69 3.38 -1.41
C GLU A 220 -36.26 2.75 -2.70
N GLN A 221 -37.02 3.50 -3.52
CA GLN A 221 -37.51 2.99 -4.80
C GLN A 221 -36.36 2.78 -5.78
N THR A 222 -35.48 3.77 -5.91
CA THR A 222 -34.26 3.68 -6.73
C THR A 222 -33.32 2.59 -6.21
N VAL A 223 -33.14 2.50 -4.89
CA VAL A 223 -32.27 1.46 -4.28
C VAL A 223 -32.77 0.05 -4.60
N ARG A 224 -34.09 -0.19 -4.50
CA ARG A 224 -34.67 -1.50 -4.88
C ARG A 224 -34.51 -1.81 -6.37
N ALA A 225 -34.66 -0.82 -7.24
CA ALA A 225 -34.44 -1.00 -8.68
C ALA A 225 -33.00 -1.33 -9.01
N GLN A 226 -32.05 -0.65 -8.37
CA GLN A 226 -30.61 -0.95 -8.50
C GLN A 226 -30.29 -2.39 -8.06
N ARG A 227 -30.79 -2.80 -6.89
CA ARG A 227 -30.58 -4.17 -6.39
C ARG A 227 -31.12 -5.22 -7.35
N ALA A 228 -32.32 -5.02 -7.87
CA ALA A 228 -32.93 -5.93 -8.85
C ALA A 228 -32.13 -6.01 -10.17
N ALA A 229 -31.54 -4.89 -10.60
CA ALA A 229 -30.68 -4.87 -11.77
C ALA A 229 -29.38 -5.67 -11.54
N VAL A 230 -28.77 -5.55 -10.36
CA VAL A 230 -27.59 -6.35 -9.99
C VAL A 230 -27.94 -7.84 -9.92
N GLU A 231 -29.10 -8.20 -9.32
CA GLU A 231 -29.58 -9.57 -9.23
C GLU A 231 -29.77 -10.21 -10.62
N ALA A 232 -30.28 -9.44 -11.56
CA ALA A 232 -30.50 -9.92 -12.92
C ALA A 232 -29.21 -10.03 -13.75
N ALA A 233 -28.28 -9.07 -13.58
CA ALA A 233 -27.08 -8.97 -14.40
C ALA A 233 -25.90 -9.79 -13.85
N ALA A 234 -25.72 -9.81 -12.53
CA ALA A 234 -24.58 -10.41 -11.85
C ALA A 234 -24.96 -10.90 -10.44
N PRO A 235 -25.76 -11.98 -10.33
CA PRO A 235 -26.31 -12.44 -9.05
C PRO A 235 -25.24 -12.83 -8.03
N ASP A 236 -24.06 -13.22 -8.47
CA ASP A 236 -22.88 -13.49 -7.63
C ASP A 236 -22.34 -12.24 -6.91
N LEU A 237 -22.65 -11.05 -7.39
CA LEU A 237 -22.28 -9.78 -6.77
C LEU A 237 -23.29 -9.27 -5.72
N LEU A 238 -24.46 -9.88 -5.60
CA LEU A 238 -25.47 -9.45 -4.61
C LEU A 238 -24.94 -9.37 -3.17
N PRO A 239 -24.17 -10.36 -2.66
CA PRO A 239 -23.64 -10.27 -1.29
C PRO A 239 -22.77 -9.03 -1.07
N VAL A 240 -21.93 -8.68 -2.05
CA VAL A 240 -21.09 -7.48 -2.01
C VAL A 240 -21.94 -6.22 -2.08
N PHE A 241 -22.90 -6.17 -3.02
CA PHE A 241 -23.81 -5.04 -3.17
C PHE A 241 -24.62 -4.79 -1.88
N ASP A 242 -25.23 -5.83 -1.31
CA ASP A 242 -26.04 -5.72 -0.10
C ASP A 242 -25.19 -5.29 1.12
N SER A 243 -23.95 -5.78 1.25
CA SER A 243 -23.03 -5.37 2.31
C SER A 243 -22.65 -3.89 2.19
N LEU A 244 -22.27 -3.45 0.98
CA LEU A 244 -21.94 -2.04 0.73
C LEU A 244 -23.16 -1.12 0.89
N LEU A 245 -24.35 -1.57 0.49
CA LEU A 245 -25.60 -0.84 0.72
C LEU A 245 -25.86 -0.63 2.21
N SER A 246 -25.65 -1.67 3.03
CA SER A 246 -25.78 -1.60 4.50
C SER A 246 -24.81 -0.58 5.09
N GLU A 247 -23.52 -0.63 4.71
CA GLU A 247 -22.52 0.32 5.18
C GLU A 247 -22.80 1.76 4.71
N THR A 248 -23.30 1.92 3.48
CA THR A 248 -23.70 3.24 2.96
C THR A 248 -24.88 3.82 3.74
N ARG A 249 -25.85 3.00 4.16
CA ARG A 249 -26.94 3.42 5.06
C ARG A 249 -26.43 3.83 6.43
N SER A 250 -25.52 3.05 6.99
CA SER A 250 -24.86 3.38 8.26
C SER A 250 -24.11 4.71 8.19
N LEU A 251 -23.41 4.95 7.09
CA LEU A 251 -22.70 6.20 6.83
C LEU A 251 -23.69 7.38 6.68
N ALA A 252 -24.78 7.19 5.94
CA ALA A 252 -25.83 8.22 5.79
C ALA A 252 -26.47 8.60 7.14
N GLY A 253 -26.67 7.63 8.04
CA GLY A 253 -27.22 7.85 9.38
C GLY A 253 -26.28 8.62 10.35
N ARG A 254 -24.99 8.69 10.05
CA ARG A 254 -24.01 9.46 10.84
C ARG A 254 -23.87 10.94 10.42
N ARG A 255 -24.58 11.35 9.37
CA ARG A 255 -24.54 12.74 8.89
C ARG A 255 -25.07 13.67 9.98
N VAL A 256 -24.24 14.63 10.37
CA VAL A 256 -24.68 15.76 11.21
C VAL A 256 -25.53 16.68 10.31
N PRO A 257 -26.76 17.04 10.71
CA PRO A 257 -27.53 18.05 9.98
C PRO A 257 -26.73 19.33 9.86
N ALA A 258 -26.77 19.96 8.68
CA ALA A 258 -26.09 21.22 8.42
C ALA A 258 -26.75 22.40 9.19
#